data_721b43f6558dca8e51ab4d6d609bfbbc
#
_entry.id   721b43f6558dca8e51ab4d6d609bfbbc
#
_cell.length_a   1.000
_cell.length_b   1.000
_cell.length_c   1.000
_cell.angle_alpha   90.00
_cell.angle_beta   90.00
_cell.angle_gamma   90.00
#
_symmetry.space_group_name_H-M   'P 1'
#
loop_
_entity.id
_entity.type
_entity.pdbx_description
1 polymer ?
#
loop_
_entity_poly.entity_id
_entity_poly.type
_entity_poly.pdbx_seq_one_letter_code
_entity_poly.pdbx_strand_id
1 'polypeptide(L)'
;MLKKTFFWMLAGAFALSSALPVCAFAQDAKAVDGNDAALIKRGEYLATAGDCMACHTTAKGKPFAGGLPLKVPMLGTIYSSNITPDPQTGIGTWSLEDFDRALRKGVSKDGHNLYPAMPYVSYAKVSDGDVKALYAYFRYGVAPVQQATRASDIAWPLNMRWPLTVWNWMFLKSGPYQAKPQQSAEWNRGAYLVQGLAHCSTCHTPRGFAMQEQALDETGSGFLGGSVLADWDGYNITSSPDSGIGGWSHTQLVQYLQTGSVPGLAQAAGPMAEAVEHSFSKMSDADIGAIATYVRTVPPVNDGGAQSGSRSRSAWGKPSTDVARLRGVAMNDGTLDPARLYLGNCATCHQASGKGTPDGYYPPLLHNSTVGASNPGNLMQVILHGVQRKAAGNDVGMPAFAAQLNDAQIAALTNYVTTQFGNPAAKRVSEKDVTGLR
;
A
#
# COMPACT_ATOMS: atom_id res chain seq x y z
N MET A 1 41.22 -74.47 12.25
CA MET A 1 42.59 -74.69 11.74
C MET A 1 43.12 -73.40 11.10
N LEU A 2 44.34 -73.02 11.48
CA LEU A 2 45.33 -72.02 11.06
C LEU A 2 44.87 -70.52 11.11
N LYS A 3 45.35 -69.78 12.05
CA LYS A 3 46.60 -69.14 12.43
C LYS A 3 47.34 -68.48 11.27
N LYS A 4 47.55 -67.14 11.36
CA LYS A 4 48.85 -66.38 11.36
C LYS A 4 48.56 -64.90 11.09
N THR A 5 48.79 -64.04 12.03
CA THR A 5 49.94 -63.22 12.45
C THR A 5 50.31 -62.03 11.60
N PHE A 6 50.13 -60.82 12.24
CA PHE A 6 51.05 -59.66 12.35
C PHE A 6 51.79 -59.13 11.12
N PHE A 7 51.59 -57.85 10.84
CA PHE A 7 52.74 -56.92 10.71
C PHE A 7 52.33 -55.48 10.96
N TRP A 8 53.02 -54.81 11.86
CA TRP A 8 52.94 -53.38 12.12
C TRP A 8 53.80 -52.63 11.12
N MET A 9 53.33 -51.51 10.52
CA MET A 9 54.22 -50.46 10.04
C MET A 9 53.62 -49.10 10.42
N LEU A 10 54.36 -48.43 11.33
CA LEU A 10 54.22 -47.00 11.57
C LEU A 10 54.75 -46.25 10.33
N ALA A 11 53.90 -45.39 9.76
CA ALA A 11 54.35 -44.33 8.88
C ALA A 11 53.82 -43.00 9.43
N GLY A 12 54.73 -42.18 9.96
CA GLY A 12 54.43 -40.84 10.42
C GLY A 12 54.10 -39.94 9.23
N ALA A 13 52.95 -39.31 9.29
CA ALA A 13 52.60 -38.23 8.38
C ALA A 13 52.73 -36.91 9.10
N PHE A 14 53.72 -36.15 8.68
CA PHE A 14 53.89 -34.73 9.03
C PHE A 14 52.71 -33.94 8.47
N ALA A 15 51.85 -33.43 9.34
CA ALA A 15 50.82 -32.48 8.97
C ALA A 15 51.46 -31.08 8.88
N LEU A 16 51.74 -30.62 7.66
CA LEU A 16 51.97 -29.20 7.40
C LEU A 16 50.62 -28.49 7.52
N SER A 17 50.38 -27.84 8.63
CA SER A 17 49.26 -26.87 8.77
C SER A 17 49.65 -25.59 8.03
N SER A 18 49.21 -25.47 6.77
CA SER A 18 49.15 -24.19 6.04
C SER A 18 48.03 -23.33 6.62
N ALA A 19 48.39 -22.45 7.54
CA ALA A 19 47.50 -21.35 7.97
C ALA A 19 47.35 -20.38 6.80
N LEU A 20 46.24 -20.50 6.08
CA LEU A 20 45.78 -19.44 5.17
C LEU A 20 45.37 -18.24 6.01
N PRO A 21 45.86 -17.03 5.71
CA PRO A 21 45.33 -15.84 6.37
C PRO A 21 43.87 -15.65 5.92
N VAL A 22 42.95 -15.85 6.83
CA VAL A 22 41.57 -15.35 6.68
C VAL A 22 41.70 -13.84 6.68
N CYS A 23 41.77 -13.24 5.47
CA CYS A 23 41.50 -11.82 5.32
C CYS A 23 40.04 -11.60 5.72
N ALA A 24 39.83 -11.30 6.99
CA ALA A 24 38.61 -10.70 7.46
C ALA A 24 38.50 -9.35 6.74
N PHE A 25 37.68 -9.28 5.69
CA PHE A 25 37.13 -8.03 5.21
C PHE A 25 36.18 -7.53 6.30
N ALA A 26 36.77 -6.93 7.33
CA ALA A 26 36.04 -5.97 8.14
C ALA A 26 35.72 -4.80 7.20
N GLN A 27 34.56 -4.85 6.58
CA GLN A 27 33.97 -3.63 6.00
C GLN A 27 33.77 -2.70 7.20
N ASP A 28 34.64 -1.69 7.28
CA ASP A 28 34.48 -0.57 8.19
C ASP A 28 33.05 -0.03 8.01
N ALA A 29 32.18 -0.43 8.92
CA ALA A 29 30.90 0.24 9.10
C ALA A 29 31.21 1.64 9.66
N LYS A 30 31.67 2.56 8.76
CA LYS A 30 31.81 3.96 9.12
C LYS A 30 30.52 4.39 9.80
N ALA A 31 30.63 4.82 11.05
CA ALA A 31 29.52 5.41 11.77
C ALA A 31 28.84 6.45 10.88
N VAL A 32 27.52 6.48 10.90
CA VAL A 32 26.76 7.49 10.12
C VAL A 32 27.07 8.85 10.72
N ASP A 33 27.66 9.74 9.92
CA ASP A 33 27.96 11.09 10.35
C ASP A 33 26.68 11.93 10.31
N GLY A 34 26.31 12.51 11.44
CA GLY A 34 25.18 13.45 11.56
C GLY A 34 25.34 14.74 10.76
N ASN A 35 26.54 15.02 10.25
CA ASN A 35 26.83 16.17 9.41
C ASN A 35 26.71 15.87 7.90
N ASP A 36 26.44 14.64 7.50
CA ASP A 36 26.23 14.27 6.10
C ASP A 36 24.82 14.71 5.62
N ALA A 37 24.71 15.99 5.29
CA ALA A 37 23.45 16.59 4.83
C ALA A 37 22.92 15.91 3.55
N ALA A 38 23.79 15.40 2.67
CA ALA A 38 23.37 14.72 1.45
C ALA A 38 22.74 13.36 1.77
N LEU A 39 23.34 12.63 2.71
CA LEU A 39 22.79 11.35 3.17
C LEU A 39 21.45 11.52 3.89
N ILE A 40 21.33 12.54 4.74
CA ILE A 40 20.08 12.88 5.45
C ILE A 40 18.97 13.23 4.44
N LYS A 41 19.28 14.10 3.46
CA LYS A 41 18.32 14.48 2.41
C LYS A 41 17.89 13.29 1.55
N ARG A 42 18.83 12.38 1.23
CA ARG A 42 18.48 11.11 0.57
C ARG A 42 17.53 10.29 1.43
N GLY A 43 17.79 10.19 2.74
CA GLY A 43 16.93 9.48 3.68
C GLY A 43 15.53 10.06 3.79
N GLU A 44 15.41 11.39 3.78
CA GLU A 44 14.13 12.11 3.74
C GLU A 44 13.32 11.73 2.48
N TYR A 45 13.96 11.75 1.32
CA TYR A 45 13.34 11.33 0.08
C TYR A 45 12.88 9.86 0.12
N LEU A 46 13.70 8.96 0.65
CA LEU A 46 13.37 7.54 0.76
C LEU A 46 12.25 7.30 1.78
N ALA A 47 12.22 8.02 2.90
CA ALA A 47 11.13 7.97 3.87
C ALA A 47 9.80 8.46 3.27
N THR A 48 9.87 9.46 2.36
CA THR A 48 8.73 9.92 1.56
C THR A 48 8.30 8.85 0.58
N ALA A 49 9.21 8.26 -0.19
CA ALA A 49 8.92 7.18 -1.15
C ALA A 49 8.36 5.92 -0.46
N GLY A 50 8.76 5.67 0.79
CA GLY A 50 8.26 4.58 1.63
C GLY A 50 6.98 4.90 2.39
N ASP A 51 6.44 6.11 2.23
CA ASP A 51 5.23 6.61 2.90
C ASP A 51 5.21 6.36 4.41
N CYS A 52 6.38 6.50 5.05
CA CYS A 52 6.54 6.21 6.48
C CYS A 52 5.61 7.07 7.35
N MET A 53 5.32 8.29 6.88
CA MET A 53 4.47 9.25 7.59
C MET A 53 3.03 8.76 7.72
N ALA A 54 2.47 8.11 6.71
CA ALA A 54 1.08 7.64 6.70
C ALA A 54 0.78 6.71 7.88
N CYS A 55 1.71 5.81 8.22
CA CYS A 55 1.55 4.91 9.35
C CYS A 55 2.06 5.50 10.68
N HIS A 56 3.16 6.25 10.65
CA HIS A 56 3.82 6.73 11.88
C HIS A 56 3.41 8.14 12.33
N THR A 57 2.30 8.67 11.78
CA THR A 57 1.75 9.96 12.18
C THR A 57 0.23 9.88 12.28
N THR A 58 -0.36 10.30 13.39
CA THR A 58 -1.82 10.44 13.49
C THR A 58 -2.28 11.76 12.85
N ALA A 59 -3.54 11.85 12.41
CA ALA A 59 -4.10 13.00 11.68
C ALA A 59 -3.86 14.39 12.32
N LYS A 60 -3.67 14.46 13.65
CA LYS A 60 -3.36 15.70 14.40
C LYS A 60 -2.09 15.55 15.24
N GLY A 61 -1.33 14.48 15.01
CA GLY A 61 -0.11 14.16 15.73
C GLY A 61 1.11 14.86 15.16
N LYS A 62 2.21 14.74 15.90
CA LYS A 62 3.52 15.19 15.42
C LYS A 62 4.09 14.17 14.44
N PRO A 63 4.82 14.60 13.40
CA PRO A 63 5.41 13.72 12.41
C PRO A 63 6.23 12.60 13.05
N PHE A 64 6.00 11.38 12.60
CA PHE A 64 6.71 10.16 13.01
C PHE A 64 6.61 9.77 14.49
N ALA A 65 5.74 10.44 15.28
CA ALA A 65 5.55 10.12 16.69
C ALA A 65 4.70 8.86 16.94
N GLY A 66 4.17 8.24 15.90
CA GLY A 66 3.37 7.02 16.00
C GLY A 66 1.98 7.24 16.60
N GLY A 67 1.37 6.15 17.06
CA GLY A 67 0.06 6.17 17.73
C GLY A 67 -1.13 5.92 16.80
N LEU A 68 -0.91 5.73 15.50
CA LEU A 68 -1.99 5.42 14.56
C LEU A 68 -2.55 4.01 14.86
N PRO A 69 -3.88 3.86 15.07
CA PRO A 69 -4.50 2.57 15.24
C PRO A 69 -4.67 1.87 13.88
N LEU A 70 -4.04 0.72 13.73
CA LEU A 70 -4.17 -0.16 12.57
C LEU A 70 -5.05 -1.36 12.97
N LYS A 71 -6.28 -1.37 12.51
CA LYS A 71 -7.22 -2.49 12.73
C LYS A 71 -6.84 -3.62 11.79
N VAL A 72 -6.48 -4.77 12.35
CA VAL A 72 -6.17 -5.99 11.59
C VAL A 72 -7.28 -7.00 11.85
N PRO A 73 -8.03 -7.42 10.81
CA PRO A 73 -9.11 -8.38 10.97
C PRO A 73 -8.68 -9.63 11.73
N MET A 74 -9.50 -10.11 12.64
CA MET A 74 -9.27 -11.27 13.51
C MET A 74 -8.06 -11.18 14.48
N LEU A 75 -7.19 -10.19 14.34
CA LEU A 75 -6.04 -10.00 15.22
C LEU A 75 -6.32 -8.96 16.32
N GLY A 76 -6.90 -7.84 15.96
CA GLY A 76 -7.14 -6.72 16.88
C GLY A 76 -6.53 -5.40 16.36
N THR A 77 -6.16 -4.50 17.26
CA THR A 77 -5.59 -3.20 16.90
C THR A 77 -4.11 -3.14 17.24
N ILE A 78 -3.29 -2.80 16.26
CA ILE A 78 -1.87 -2.50 16.41
C ILE A 78 -1.73 -0.98 16.39
N TYR A 79 -0.93 -0.42 17.30
CA TYR A 79 -0.59 1.00 17.28
C TYR A 79 0.81 1.18 16.72
N SER A 80 0.95 2.07 15.74
CA SER A 80 2.26 2.37 15.15
C SER A 80 3.21 2.97 16.19
N SER A 81 4.48 2.60 16.09
CA SER A 81 5.50 3.05 17.04
C SER A 81 5.99 4.47 16.75
N ASN A 82 6.47 5.15 17.79
CA ASN A 82 7.27 6.35 17.67
C ASN A 82 8.62 6.02 17.06
N ILE A 83 8.91 6.56 15.87
CA ILE A 83 10.18 6.39 15.16
C ILE A 83 10.99 7.69 15.08
N THR A 84 10.66 8.67 15.93
CA THR A 84 11.50 9.87 16.12
C THR A 84 12.77 9.54 16.91
N PRO A 85 13.83 10.39 16.84
CA PRO A 85 15.06 10.15 17.58
C PRO A 85 14.96 10.50 19.09
N ASP A 86 13.78 10.39 19.68
CA ASP A 86 13.61 10.50 21.11
C ASP A 86 14.28 9.30 21.82
N PRO A 87 15.17 9.54 22.82
CA PRO A 87 15.93 8.46 23.45
C PRO A 87 15.11 7.59 24.40
N GLN A 88 13.96 8.05 24.87
CA GLN A 88 13.14 7.34 25.84
C GLN A 88 11.96 6.59 25.20
N THR A 89 11.32 7.20 24.22
CA THR A 89 10.06 6.68 23.65
C THR A 89 10.15 6.37 22.16
N GLY A 90 11.24 6.77 21.50
CA GLY A 90 11.48 6.56 20.08
C GLY A 90 12.70 5.67 19.80
N ILE A 91 13.34 5.92 18.66
CA ILE A 91 14.52 5.16 18.22
C ILE A 91 15.85 5.87 18.48
N GLY A 92 15.88 6.89 19.34
CA GLY A 92 17.04 7.73 19.59
C GLY A 92 18.29 7.01 20.14
N THR A 93 18.13 5.82 20.73
CA THR A 93 19.23 4.98 21.21
C THR A 93 19.55 3.80 20.30
N TRP A 94 18.90 3.69 19.13
CA TRP A 94 19.11 2.58 18.22
C TRP A 94 20.41 2.76 17.43
N SER A 95 21.12 1.67 17.22
CA SER A 95 22.22 1.61 16.26
C SER A 95 21.68 1.45 14.83
N LEU A 96 22.54 1.64 13.83
CA LEU A 96 22.20 1.32 12.44
C LEU A 96 21.79 -0.15 12.29
N GLU A 97 22.44 -1.05 13.02
CA GLU A 97 22.11 -2.48 12.99
C GLU A 97 20.72 -2.76 13.61
N ASP A 98 20.37 -2.11 14.73
CA ASP A 98 19.03 -2.23 15.32
C ASP A 98 17.94 -1.74 14.36
N PHE A 99 18.22 -0.60 13.69
CA PHE A 99 17.29 -0.02 12.70
C PHE A 99 17.15 -0.94 11.48
N ASP A 100 18.25 -1.44 10.94
CA ASP A 100 18.24 -2.39 9.82
C ASP A 100 17.46 -3.66 10.15
N ARG A 101 17.74 -4.22 11.34
CA ARG A 101 17.06 -5.44 11.79
C ARG A 101 15.55 -5.24 11.93
N ALA A 102 15.12 -4.10 12.45
CA ALA A 102 13.70 -3.78 12.54
C ALA A 102 13.08 -3.56 11.16
N LEU A 103 13.73 -2.79 10.30
CA LEU A 103 13.22 -2.42 8.98
C LEU A 103 13.14 -3.63 8.04
N ARG A 104 14.20 -4.46 7.96
CA ARG A 104 14.30 -5.53 6.96
C ARG A 104 14.01 -6.93 7.49
N LYS A 105 14.05 -7.14 8.81
CA LYS A 105 13.82 -8.46 9.42
C LYS A 105 12.65 -8.50 10.38
N GLY A 106 11.99 -7.35 10.63
CA GLY A 106 10.86 -7.28 11.54
C GLY A 106 11.20 -7.65 12.98
N VAL A 107 12.41 -7.32 13.46
CA VAL A 107 12.85 -7.60 14.84
C VAL A 107 13.28 -6.31 15.51
N SER A 108 12.61 -5.93 16.57
CA SER A 108 12.90 -4.72 17.38
C SER A 108 14.25 -4.79 18.08
N LYS A 109 14.72 -3.64 18.60
CA LYS A 109 15.99 -3.54 19.33
C LYS A 109 16.07 -4.51 20.52
N ASP A 110 14.98 -4.68 21.25
CA ASP A 110 14.89 -5.60 22.39
C ASP A 110 14.71 -7.08 22.01
N GLY A 111 14.71 -7.39 20.69
CA GLY A 111 14.67 -8.76 20.16
C GLY A 111 13.26 -9.31 19.92
N HIS A 112 12.19 -8.60 20.23
CA HIS A 112 10.85 -9.10 19.92
C HIS A 112 10.50 -8.93 18.44
N ASN A 113 9.73 -9.88 17.89
CA ASN A 113 9.25 -9.79 16.51
C ASN A 113 8.14 -8.72 16.39
N LEU A 114 8.21 -7.95 15.29
CA LEU A 114 7.16 -7.01 14.89
C LEU A 114 6.06 -7.76 14.15
N TYR A 115 4.83 -7.26 14.24
CA TYR A 115 3.76 -7.74 13.38
C TYR A 115 4.01 -7.30 11.93
N PRO A 116 3.70 -8.14 10.92
CA PRO A 116 3.86 -7.80 9.50
C PRO A 116 2.82 -6.80 8.99
N ALA A 117 2.19 -6.03 9.90
CA ALA A 117 1.48 -4.80 9.59
C ALA A 117 2.45 -3.68 9.15
N MET A 118 3.68 -3.68 9.68
CA MET A 118 4.81 -2.99 9.07
C MET A 118 5.33 -3.87 7.92
N PRO A 119 5.41 -3.36 6.67
CA PRO A 119 5.70 -4.18 5.49
C PRO A 119 7.20 -4.54 5.37
N TYR A 120 7.81 -5.05 6.45
CA TYR A 120 9.23 -5.41 6.45
C TYR A 120 9.58 -6.50 5.44
N VAL A 121 8.60 -7.28 4.99
CA VAL A 121 8.78 -8.26 3.91
C VAL A 121 9.16 -7.57 2.60
N SER A 122 8.52 -6.43 2.30
CA SER A 122 8.89 -5.56 1.18
C SER A 122 10.20 -4.83 1.47
N TYR A 123 10.35 -4.26 2.67
CA TYR A 123 11.55 -3.51 3.05
C TYR A 123 12.81 -4.38 3.10
N ALA A 124 12.69 -5.71 3.19
CA ALA A 124 13.82 -6.63 3.06
C ALA A 124 14.60 -6.43 1.75
N LYS A 125 13.95 -5.87 0.71
CA LYS A 125 14.57 -5.57 -0.59
C LYS A 125 15.30 -4.23 -0.65
N VAL A 126 15.23 -3.40 0.39
CA VAL A 126 15.92 -2.10 0.45
C VAL A 126 17.43 -2.32 0.53
N SER A 127 18.19 -1.56 -0.26
CA SER A 127 19.65 -1.64 -0.30
C SER A 127 20.30 -1.15 1.00
N ASP A 128 21.51 -1.65 1.32
CA ASP A 128 22.23 -1.21 2.51
C ASP A 128 22.51 0.31 2.50
N GLY A 129 22.79 0.87 1.33
CA GLY A 129 22.99 2.31 1.17
C GLY A 129 21.72 3.11 1.50
N ASP A 130 20.56 2.61 1.10
CA ASP A 130 19.28 3.26 1.38
C ASP A 130 18.82 3.07 2.83
N VAL A 131 19.10 1.91 3.45
CA VAL A 131 18.91 1.71 4.90
C VAL A 131 19.75 2.71 5.70
N LYS A 132 21.02 2.89 5.31
CA LYS A 132 21.92 3.87 5.94
C LYS A 132 21.40 5.29 5.81
N ALA A 133 20.87 5.67 4.64
CA ALA A 133 20.28 6.98 4.41
C ALA A 133 18.99 7.20 5.22
N LEU A 134 18.10 6.21 5.26
CA LEU A 134 16.90 6.25 6.11
C LEU A 134 17.26 6.41 7.59
N TYR A 135 18.23 5.63 8.08
CA TYR A 135 18.70 5.76 9.45
C TYR A 135 19.26 7.16 9.73
N ALA A 136 20.07 7.73 8.81
CA ALA A 136 20.60 9.08 8.96
C ALA A 136 19.47 10.11 9.08
N TYR A 137 18.43 10.00 8.27
CA TYR A 137 17.29 10.90 8.31
C TYR A 137 16.51 10.78 9.63
N PHE A 138 16.12 9.56 10.04
CA PHE A 138 15.37 9.38 11.28
C PHE A 138 16.20 9.72 12.53
N ARG A 139 17.50 9.58 12.47
CA ARG A 139 18.41 9.87 13.59
C ARG A 139 18.76 11.36 13.73
N TYR A 140 18.91 12.06 12.61
CA TYR A 140 19.48 13.42 12.58
C TYR A 140 18.58 14.45 11.85
N GLY A 141 17.69 14.04 10.97
CA GLY A 141 16.82 14.92 10.20
C GLY A 141 15.43 15.12 10.82
N VAL A 142 14.99 14.23 11.69
CA VAL A 142 13.68 14.27 12.34
C VAL A 142 13.79 14.89 13.73
N ALA A 143 12.84 15.76 14.12
CA ALA A 143 12.79 16.31 15.46
C ALA A 143 12.36 15.23 16.49
N PRO A 144 13.01 15.14 17.66
CA PRO A 144 12.60 14.19 18.71
C PRO A 144 11.23 14.57 19.28
N VAL A 145 10.40 13.57 19.50
CA VAL A 145 9.08 13.72 20.14
C VAL A 145 8.95 12.69 21.24
N GLN A 146 8.80 13.12 22.47
CA GLN A 146 8.55 12.23 23.60
C GLN A 146 7.07 11.82 23.59
N GLN A 147 6.80 10.63 23.06
CA GLN A 147 5.47 10.01 22.98
C GLN A 147 5.61 8.51 23.11
N ALA A 148 5.13 7.96 24.22
CA ALA A 148 5.14 6.51 24.42
C ALA A 148 4.23 5.81 23.42
N THR A 149 4.72 4.74 22.83
CA THR A 149 3.91 3.86 21.96
C THR A 149 2.87 3.14 22.79
N ARG A 150 1.60 3.27 22.40
CA ARG A 150 0.51 2.55 23.04
C ARG A 150 0.68 1.04 22.79
N ALA A 151 0.43 0.22 23.82
CA ALA A 151 0.41 -1.24 23.65
C ALA A 151 -0.69 -1.67 22.67
N SER A 152 -0.36 -2.66 21.83
CA SER A 152 -1.33 -3.23 20.89
C SER A 152 -2.47 -3.92 21.61
N ASP A 153 -3.68 -3.73 21.10
CA ASP A 153 -4.92 -4.28 21.65
C ASP A 153 -5.23 -5.60 20.94
N ILE A 154 -4.48 -6.62 21.31
CA ILE A 154 -4.50 -7.96 20.72
C ILE A 154 -4.72 -8.99 21.82
N ALA A 155 -5.76 -9.82 21.65
CA ALA A 155 -6.11 -10.84 22.63
C ALA A 155 -5.10 -12.00 22.64
N TRP A 156 -4.96 -12.62 23.81
CA TRP A 156 -4.26 -13.91 23.92
C TRP A 156 -5.03 -14.99 23.11
N PRO A 157 -4.34 -15.91 22.39
CA PRO A 157 -2.89 -16.12 22.31
C PRO A 157 -2.20 -15.32 21.18
N LEU A 158 -2.91 -14.48 20.42
CA LEU A 158 -2.39 -13.78 19.24
C LEU A 158 -1.39 -12.65 19.59
N ASN A 159 -1.36 -12.22 20.86
CA ASN A 159 -0.39 -11.26 21.37
C ASN A 159 1.00 -11.87 21.64
N MET A 160 1.14 -13.19 21.58
CA MET A 160 2.46 -13.83 21.66
C MET A 160 3.29 -13.51 20.42
N ARG A 161 4.54 -13.06 20.61
CA ARG A 161 5.42 -12.63 19.51
C ARG A 161 6.32 -13.72 18.96
N TRP A 162 6.58 -14.78 19.72
CA TRP A 162 7.47 -15.86 19.28
C TRP A 162 6.96 -16.63 18.05
N PRO A 163 5.64 -16.82 17.78
CA PRO A 163 5.20 -17.51 16.57
C PRO A 163 5.57 -16.76 15.30
N LEU A 164 5.78 -15.44 15.39
CA LEU A 164 6.24 -14.63 14.26
C LEU A 164 7.67 -15.01 13.81
N THR A 165 8.47 -15.66 14.65
CA THR A 165 9.76 -16.23 14.21
C THR A 165 9.55 -17.33 13.17
N VAL A 166 8.55 -18.20 13.39
CA VAL A 166 8.18 -19.25 12.43
C VAL A 166 7.57 -18.63 11.18
N TRP A 167 6.71 -17.63 11.35
CA TRP A 167 6.15 -16.89 10.24
C TRP A 167 7.24 -16.23 9.38
N ASN A 168 8.21 -15.57 9.98
CA ASN A 168 9.36 -14.97 9.28
C ASN A 168 10.19 -16.03 8.55
N TRP A 169 10.46 -17.16 9.19
CA TRP A 169 11.17 -18.27 8.56
C TRP A 169 10.46 -18.80 7.30
N MET A 170 9.12 -18.84 7.31
CA MET A 170 8.32 -19.33 6.17
C MET A 170 8.17 -18.28 5.06
N PHE A 171 8.01 -17.01 5.38
CA PHE A 171 7.52 -16.00 4.43
C PHE A 171 8.47 -14.82 4.17
N LEU A 172 9.43 -14.57 5.05
CA LEU A 172 10.41 -13.50 4.85
C LEU A 172 11.54 -13.97 3.94
N LYS A 173 11.60 -13.40 2.74
CA LYS A 173 12.76 -13.56 1.86
C LYS A 173 13.76 -12.44 2.14
N SER A 174 14.86 -12.79 2.80
CA SER A 174 15.91 -11.83 3.15
C SER A 174 16.79 -11.49 1.95
N GLY A 175 17.26 -10.27 1.91
CA GLY A 175 18.25 -9.76 0.96
C GLY A 175 17.76 -8.63 0.09
N PRO A 176 18.65 -7.67 -0.24
CA PRO A 176 18.28 -6.51 -1.08
C PRO A 176 17.90 -6.94 -2.50
N TYR A 177 17.13 -6.08 -3.14
CA TYR A 177 16.74 -6.25 -4.54
C TYR A 177 17.97 -6.46 -5.43
N GLN A 178 17.90 -7.44 -6.30
CA GLN A 178 18.93 -7.71 -7.29
C GLN A 178 18.45 -7.25 -8.66
N ALA A 179 19.21 -6.35 -9.27
CA ALA A 179 18.89 -5.85 -10.61
C ALA A 179 18.94 -6.99 -11.65
N LYS A 180 17.98 -7.02 -12.54
CA LYS A 180 17.90 -7.98 -13.64
C LYS A 180 18.68 -7.43 -14.84
N PRO A 181 19.81 -8.07 -15.24
CA PRO A 181 20.70 -7.52 -16.28
C PRO A 181 20.04 -7.35 -17.64
N GLN A 182 19.01 -8.16 -17.92
CA GLN A 182 18.26 -8.12 -19.19
C GLN A 182 17.20 -7.02 -19.25
N GLN A 183 16.98 -6.32 -18.14
CA GLN A 183 16.02 -5.22 -18.05
C GLN A 183 16.72 -3.86 -18.05
N SER A 184 16.02 -2.80 -18.47
CA SER A 184 16.55 -1.45 -18.43
C SER A 184 16.82 -0.95 -17.01
N ALA A 185 17.66 0.06 -16.85
CA ALA A 185 17.89 0.71 -15.56
C ALA A 185 16.60 1.29 -14.98
N GLU A 186 15.76 1.90 -15.81
CA GLU A 186 14.47 2.45 -15.43
C GLU A 186 13.53 1.35 -14.92
N TRP A 187 13.42 0.24 -15.64
CA TRP A 187 12.61 -0.91 -15.21
C TRP A 187 13.09 -1.46 -13.86
N ASN A 188 14.40 -1.65 -13.70
CA ASN A 188 14.99 -2.12 -12.45
C ASN A 188 14.74 -1.14 -11.30
N ARG A 189 14.79 0.17 -11.57
CA ARG A 189 14.44 1.19 -10.56
C ARG A 189 12.98 1.10 -10.16
N GLY A 190 12.08 0.94 -11.12
CA GLY A 190 10.64 0.72 -10.86
C GLY A 190 10.38 -0.53 -10.05
N ALA A 191 11.00 -1.65 -10.41
CA ALA A 191 10.90 -2.91 -9.67
C ALA A 191 11.38 -2.77 -8.22
N TYR A 192 12.53 -2.12 -8.01
CA TYR A 192 13.06 -1.82 -6.69
C TYR A 192 12.08 -1.02 -5.82
N LEU A 193 11.48 0.04 -6.39
CA LEU A 193 10.52 0.87 -5.67
C LEU A 193 9.23 0.10 -5.36
N VAL A 194 8.62 -0.53 -6.34
CA VAL A 194 7.33 -1.21 -6.21
C VAL A 194 7.39 -2.41 -5.26
N GLN A 195 8.46 -3.19 -5.34
CA GLN A 195 8.65 -4.39 -4.51
C GLN A 195 9.25 -4.08 -3.13
N GLY A 196 9.91 -2.92 -2.99
CA GLY A 196 10.60 -2.47 -1.78
C GLY A 196 9.88 -1.30 -1.11
N LEU A 197 10.43 -0.08 -1.27
CA LEU A 197 9.99 1.10 -0.50
C LEU A 197 8.52 1.45 -0.68
N ALA A 198 8.02 1.52 -1.92
CA ALA A 198 6.62 1.85 -2.17
C ALA A 198 5.65 0.70 -1.85
N HIS A 199 6.15 -0.47 -1.50
CA HIS A 199 5.43 -1.66 -1.00
C HIS A 199 4.02 -1.88 -1.60
N CYS A 200 3.86 -1.67 -2.90
CA CYS A 200 2.57 -1.74 -3.59
C CYS A 200 1.88 -3.10 -3.40
N SER A 201 2.67 -4.18 -3.29
CA SER A 201 2.20 -5.53 -3.02
C SER A 201 1.40 -5.65 -1.72
N THR A 202 1.71 -4.83 -0.72
CA THR A 202 1.02 -4.84 0.58
C THR A 202 -0.49 -4.63 0.45
N CYS A 203 -0.93 -3.79 -0.49
CA CYS A 203 -2.35 -3.53 -0.74
C CYS A 203 -2.88 -4.21 -2.00
N HIS A 204 -2.01 -4.50 -2.98
CA HIS A 204 -2.41 -4.96 -4.31
C HIS A 204 -2.10 -6.44 -4.60
N THR A 205 -1.55 -7.20 -3.65
CA THR A 205 -1.32 -8.65 -3.81
C THR A 205 -2.21 -9.46 -2.87
N PRO A 206 -2.86 -10.53 -3.34
CA PRO A 206 -3.71 -11.36 -2.51
C PRO A 206 -2.97 -11.91 -1.28
N ARG A 207 -3.71 -12.09 -0.20
CA ARG A 207 -3.19 -12.67 1.05
C ARG A 207 -3.42 -14.18 1.10
N GLY A 208 -2.45 -14.89 1.69
CA GLY A 208 -2.58 -16.31 1.99
C GLY A 208 -3.18 -16.56 3.38
N PHE A 209 -3.21 -17.82 3.78
CA PHE A 209 -3.87 -18.28 5.01
C PHE A 209 -3.28 -17.70 6.30
N ALA A 210 -2.01 -17.33 6.29
CA ALA A 210 -1.32 -16.69 7.42
C ALA A 210 -1.16 -15.16 7.22
N MET A 211 -2.02 -14.55 6.41
CA MET A 211 -2.00 -13.13 6.05
C MET A 211 -0.73 -12.66 5.34
N GLN A 212 0.12 -13.58 4.89
CA GLN A 212 1.28 -13.27 4.05
C GLN A 212 0.84 -12.85 2.64
N GLU A 213 1.63 -12.03 1.98
CA GLU A 213 1.48 -11.77 0.54
C GLU A 213 1.74 -13.06 -0.24
N GLN A 214 0.88 -13.40 -1.19
CA GLN A 214 1.03 -14.63 -1.99
C GLN A 214 2.22 -14.57 -2.94
N ALA A 215 2.63 -13.38 -3.33
CA ALA A 215 3.79 -13.16 -4.18
C ALA A 215 4.51 -11.86 -3.78
N LEU A 216 5.83 -11.83 -3.91
CA LEU A 216 6.68 -10.70 -3.52
C LEU A 216 7.33 -9.99 -4.72
N ASP A 217 7.16 -10.52 -5.92
CA ASP A 217 7.66 -9.98 -7.18
C ASP A 217 6.87 -10.54 -8.37
N GLU A 218 7.15 -10.04 -9.57
CA GLU A 218 6.45 -10.38 -10.81
C GLU A 218 6.64 -11.83 -11.29
N THR A 219 7.49 -12.61 -10.63
CA THR A 219 7.63 -14.04 -10.93
C THR A 219 6.62 -14.91 -10.20
N GLY A 220 6.01 -14.36 -9.15
CA GLY A 220 5.02 -15.06 -8.34
C GLY A 220 3.60 -14.90 -8.88
N SER A 221 2.83 -15.98 -8.85
CA SER A 221 1.42 -15.97 -9.25
C SER A 221 0.60 -15.04 -8.35
N GLY A 222 -0.17 -14.15 -8.96
CA GLY A 222 -1.03 -13.22 -8.24
C GLY A 222 -0.36 -11.93 -7.77
N PHE A 223 0.94 -11.71 -8.07
CA PHE A 223 1.61 -10.45 -7.73
C PHE A 223 0.87 -9.26 -8.34
N LEU A 224 0.51 -8.30 -7.51
CA LEU A 224 -0.30 -7.11 -7.85
C LEU A 224 -1.68 -7.41 -8.48
N GLY A 225 -2.19 -8.63 -8.29
CA GLY A 225 -3.48 -9.07 -8.83
C GLY A 225 -4.72 -8.60 -8.07
N GLY A 226 -4.55 -7.75 -7.06
CA GLY A 226 -5.62 -7.20 -6.23
C GLY A 226 -5.77 -7.92 -4.88
N SER A 227 -6.25 -7.19 -3.88
CA SER A 227 -6.50 -7.69 -2.52
C SER A 227 -7.54 -6.83 -1.81
N VAL A 228 -8.02 -7.29 -0.67
CA VAL A 228 -8.84 -6.48 0.25
C VAL A 228 -8.01 -6.23 1.51
N LEU A 229 -7.88 -4.98 1.90
CA LEU A 229 -7.16 -4.59 3.10
C LEU A 229 -7.91 -3.46 3.81
N ALA A 230 -8.19 -3.64 5.10
CA ALA A 230 -8.86 -2.64 5.94
C ALA A 230 -10.16 -2.09 5.29
N ASP A 231 -10.99 -2.99 4.76
CA ASP A 231 -12.27 -2.68 4.11
C ASP A 231 -12.17 -1.88 2.80
N TRP A 232 -10.97 -1.80 2.21
CA TRP A 232 -10.73 -1.24 0.89
C TRP A 232 -10.27 -2.32 -0.08
N ASP A 233 -10.80 -2.28 -1.29
CA ASP A 233 -10.32 -3.11 -2.39
C ASP A 233 -9.08 -2.45 -3.02
N GLY A 234 -7.90 -3.05 -2.79
CA GLY A 234 -6.73 -2.77 -3.60
C GLY A 234 -6.88 -3.44 -4.95
N TYR A 235 -7.25 -2.69 -5.98
CA TYR A 235 -7.53 -3.25 -7.30
C TYR A 235 -6.34 -3.96 -7.92
N ASN A 236 -6.61 -4.87 -8.86
CA ASN A 236 -5.63 -5.46 -9.73
C ASN A 236 -4.92 -4.36 -10.56
N ILE A 237 -3.61 -4.25 -10.41
CA ILE A 237 -2.77 -3.29 -11.13
C ILE A 237 -1.75 -3.98 -12.05
N THR A 238 -2.01 -5.23 -12.45
CA THR A 238 -1.22 -5.94 -13.44
C THR A 238 -1.51 -5.46 -14.86
N SER A 239 -0.73 -5.93 -15.83
CA SER A 239 -0.92 -5.62 -17.24
C SER A 239 -2.16 -6.27 -17.88
N SER A 240 -3.03 -6.90 -17.10
CA SER A 240 -4.28 -7.45 -17.65
C SER A 240 -5.12 -6.33 -18.26
N PRO A 241 -5.50 -6.42 -19.54
CA PRO A 241 -6.34 -5.42 -20.19
C PRO A 241 -7.75 -5.43 -19.64
N ASP A 242 -8.20 -6.59 -19.16
CA ASP A 242 -9.54 -6.80 -18.67
C ASP A 242 -9.69 -6.63 -17.16
N SER A 243 -8.77 -7.08 -16.36
CA SER A 243 -8.87 -7.06 -14.90
C SER A 243 -7.94 -6.05 -14.25
N GLY A 244 -6.97 -5.52 -14.98
CA GLY A 244 -5.93 -4.66 -14.45
C GLY A 244 -5.86 -3.29 -15.12
N ILE A 245 -4.63 -2.79 -15.22
CA ILE A 245 -4.32 -1.50 -15.82
C ILE A 245 -3.74 -1.61 -17.24
N GLY A 246 -3.83 -2.78 -17.89
CA GLY A 246 -3.26 -3.00 -19.22
C GLY A 246 -3.79 -2.05 -20.30
N GLY A 247 -5.00 -1.51 -20.12
CA GLY A 247 -5.55 -0.47 -20.98
C GLY A 247 -5.10 0.96 -20.69
N TRP A 248 -4.29 1.20 -19.64
CA TRP A 248 -3.81 2.53 -19.29
C TRP A 248 -2.53 2.87 -20.04
N SER A 249 -2.41 4.10 -20.53
CA SER A 249 -1.13 4.58 -21.07
C SER A 249 -0.14 4.83 -19.93
N HIS A 250 1.16 4.87 -20.27
CA HIS A 250 2.21 5.28 -19.34
C HIS A 250 1.93 6.67 -18.72
N THR A 251 1.56 7.64 -19.56
CA THR A 251 1.23 9.00 -19.12
C THR A 251 0.04 9.03 -18.14
N GLN A 252 -0.99 8.22 -18.37
CA GLN A 252 -2.13 8.13 -17.44
C GLN A 252 -1.72 7.56 -16.09
N LEU A 253 -0.83 6.57 -16.05
CA LEU A 253 -0.32 6.04 -14.78
C LEU A 253 0.54 7.06 -14.05
N VAL A 254 1.44 7.75 -14.73
CA VAL A 254 2.24 8.84 -14.17
C VAL A 254 1.32 9.92 -13.60
N GLN A 255 0.34 10.39 -14.37
CA GLN A 255 -0.63 11.38 -13.93
C GLN A 255 -1.40 10.90 -12.68
N TYR A 256 -1.88 9.65 -12.69
CA TYR A 256 -2.61 9.10 -11.54
C TYR A 256 -1.75 9.04 -10.29
N LEU A 257 -0.52 8.59 -10.38
CA LEU A 257 0.39 8.54 -9.23
C LEU A 257 0.73 9.94 -8.70
N GLN A 258 0.96 10.92 -9.58
CA GLN A 258 1.32 12.28 -9.17
C GLN A 258 0.14 13.08 -8.62
N THR A 259 -1.05 12.91 -9.20
CA THR A 259 -2.20 13.77 -8.90
C THR A 259 -3.36 13.04 -8.22
N GLY A 260 -3.38 11.72 -8.29
CA GLY A 260 -4.52 10.88 -7.88
C GLY A 260 -5.72 10.99 -8.80
N SER A 261 -5.60 11.62 -9.98
CA SER A 261 -6.74 11.92 -10.87
C SER A 261 -6.40 11.69 -12.34
N VAL A 262 -7.20 10.86 -12.99
CA VAL A 262 -7.28 10.78 -14.45
C VAL A 262 -8.75 10.88 -14.82
N PRO A 263 -9.22 12.04 -15.32
CA PRO A 263 -10.63 12.25 -15.64
C PRO A 263 -11.18 11.18 -16.60
N GLY A 264 -12.34 10.64 -16.31
CA GLY A 264 -12.96 9.56 -17.10
C GLY A 264 -12.26 8.19 -16.97
N LEU A 265 -11.36 8.01 -15.99
CA LEU A 265 -10.67 6.75 -15.76
C LEU A 265 -10.62 6.36 -14.28
N ALA A 266 -10.00 7.20 -13.42
CA ALA A 266 -9.87 6.89 -12.01
C ALA A 266 -9.66 8.13 -11.14
N GLN A 267 -10.08 8.02 -9.87
CA GLN A 267 -9.81 8.96 -8.80
C GLN A 267 -9.32 8.20 -7.58
N ALA A 268 -8.22 8.64 -6.99
CA ALA A 268 -7.71 8.06 -5.76
C ALA A 268 -8.54 8.49 -4.57
N ALA A 269 -8.89 7.55 -3.72
CA ALA A 269 -9.63 7.75 -2.47
C ALA A 269 -9.06 6.83 -1.38
N GLY A 270 -9.42 7.08 -0.11
CA GLY A 270 -8.96 6.30 1.03
C GLY A 270 -7.43 6.16 1.07
N PRO A 271 -6.90 4.97 1.38
CA PRO A 271 -5.45 4.74 1.51
C PRO A 271 -4.65 5.13 0.27
N MET A 272 -5.23 4.97 -0.94
CA MET A 272 -4.53 5.38 -2.17
C MET A 272 -4.45 6.90 -2.32
N ALA A 273 -5.45 7.65 -1.85
CA ALA A 273 -5.38 9.12 -1.81
C ALA A 273 -4.28 9.59 -0.85
N GLU A 274 -4.15 8.92 0.30
CA GLU A 274 -3.12 9.18 1.29
C GLU A 274 -1.72 8.91 0.74
N ALA A 275 -1.53 7.77 0.05
CA ALA A 275 -0.26 7.44 -0.61
C ALA A 275 0.11 8.47 -1.71
N VAL A 276 -0.87 8.97 -2.48
CA VAL A 276 -0.63 10.05 -3.44
C VAL A 276 -0.22 11.34 -2.71
N GLU A 277 -0.94 11.75 -1.68
CA GLU A 277 -0.69 13.01 -0.96
C GLU A 277 0.64 13.01 -0.22
N HIS A 278 0.96 11.93 0.46
CA HIS A 278 2.13 11.88 1.35
C HIS A 278 3.40 11.35 0.69
N SER A 279 3.29 10.57 -0.39
CA SER A 279 4.41 9.95 -1.08
C SER A 279 4.48 10.33 -2.57
N PHE A 280 3.64 9.78 -3.41
CA PHE A 280 3.84 9.78 -4.86
C PHE A 280 3.89 11.18 -5.48
N SER A 281 3.06 12.13 -5.02
CA SER A 281 3.08 13.52 -5.52
C SER A 281 4.37 14.28 -5.19
N LYS A 282 5.20 13.76 -4.30
CA LYS A 282 6.47 14.34 -3.84
C LYS A 282 7.69 13.62 -4.39
N MET A 283 7.48 12.51 -5.08
CA MET A 283 8.57 11.76 -5.72
C MET A 283 9.01 12.43 -7.02
N SER A 284 10.23 12.14 -7.44
CA SER A 284 10.75 12.62 -8.72
C SER A 284 9.99 12.03 -9.90
N ASP A 285 9.88 12.79 -11.00
CA ASP A 285 9.28 12.31 -12.24
C ASP A 285 9.94 11.04 -12.75
N ALA A 286 11.27 10.92 -12.57
CA ALA A 286 12.03 9.74 -12.96
C ALA A 286 11.60 8.49 -12.18
N ASP A 287 11.38 8.60 -10.87
CA ASP A 287 10.95 7.47 -10.04
C ASP A 287 9.48 7.10 -10.29
N ILE A 288 8.61 8.08 -10.48
CA ILE A 288 7.20 7.83 -10.86
C ILE A 288 7.12 7.18 -12.24
N GLY A 289 7.91 7.67 -13.22
CA GLY A 289 8.04 7.06 -14.55
C GLY A 289 8.53 5.62 -14.47
N ALA A 290 9.54 5.35 -13.64
CA ALA A 290 10.07 4.02 -13.41
C ALA A 290 9.03 3.06 -12.81
N ILE A 291 8.26 3.52 -11.81
CA ILE A 291 7.13 2.75 -11.25
C ILE A 291 6.13 2.40 -12.35
N ALA A 292 5.71 3.40 -13.17
CA ALA A 292 4.76 3.18 -14.26
C ALA A 292 5.32 2.20 -15.31
N THR A 293 6.60 2.33 -15.67
CA THR A 293 7.28 1.41 -16.59
C THR A 293 7.26 -0.04 -16.07
N TYR A 294 7.61 -0.24 -14.80
CA TYR A 294 7.63 -1.58 -14.21
C TYR A 294 6.22 -2.18 -14.10
N VAL A 295 5.27 -1.46 -13.50
CA VAL A 295 3.93 -2.00 -13.20
C VAL A 295 3.20 -2.42 -14.48
N ARG A 296 3.38 -1.71 -15.58
CA ARG A 296 2.81 -2.07 -16.89
C ARG A 296 3.35 -3.38 -17.48
N THR A 297 4.47 -3.88 -16.99
CA THR A 297 5.08 -5.13 -17.44
C THR A 297 4.82 -6.32 -16.52
N VAL A 298 4.18 -6.11 -15.37
CA VAL A 298 3.82 -7.19 -14.46
C VAL A 298 2.87 -8.16 -15.18
N PRO A 299 3.15 -9.47 -15.17
CA PRO A 299 2.34 -10.46 -15.89
C PRO A 299 0.84 -10.33 -15.55
N PRO A 300 -0.05 -10.47 -16.54
CA PRO A 300 -1.47 -10.26 -16.33
C PRO A 300 -2.06 -11.31 -15.39
N VAL A 301 -2.80 -10.86 -14.40
CA VAL A 301 -3.65 -11.70 -13.56
C VAL A 301 -5.09 -11.46 -13.96
N ASN A 302 -5.76 -12.52 -14.40
CA ASN A 302 -7.18 -12.47 -14.77
C ASN A 302 -8.00 -13.05 -13.62
N ASP A 303 -8.85 -12.23 -13.05
CA ASP A 303 -9.73 -12.58 -11.93
C ASP A 303 -11.14 -13.04 -12.39
N GLY A 304 -11.29 -13.36 -13.67
CA GLY A 304 -12.59 -13.70 -14.25
C GLY A 304 -13.57 -12.55 -14.29
N GLY A 305 -13.10 -11.32 -14.11
CA GLY A 305 -13.94 -10.11 -13.98
C GLY A 305 -14.53 -9.93 -12.59
N ALA A 306 -14.05 -10.69 -11.59
CA ALA A 306 -14.61 -10.65 -10.23
C ALA A 306 -14.27 -9.36 -9.46
N GLN A 307 -13.08 -8.79 -9.69
CA GLN A 307 -12.63 -7.60 -8.95
C GLN A 307 -12.59 -6.33 -9.78
N SER A 308 -12.30 -6.44 -11.05
CA SER A 308 -12.22 -5.28 -11.91
C SER A 308 -13.32 -5.37 -12.93
N GLY A 309 -14.22 -4.49 -12.86
CA GLY A 309 -15.15 -4.25 -13.91
C GLY A 309 -14.46 -3.83 -15.21
N SER A 310 -13.72 -4.68 -15.84
CA SER A 310 -12.79 -4.34 -16.89
C SER A 310 -13.28 -4.62 -18.28
N ARG A 311 -14.48 -5.11 -18.44
CA ARG A 311 -15.07 -5.16 -19.78
C ARG A 311 -15.14 -3.75 -20.30
N SER A 312 -14.59 -3.50 -21.48
CA SER A 312 -14.58 -2.23 -22.20
C SER A 312 -15.27 -1.07 -21.45
N ARG A 313 -14.53 -0.34 -20.64
CA ARG A 313 -15.06 0.76 -19.81
C ARG A 313 -15.85 1.78 -20.62
N SER A 314 -15.58 1.85 -21.91
CA SER A 314 -16.33 2.67 -22.87
C SER A 314 -17.80 2.25 -23.02
N ALA A 315 -18.14 1.00 -22.69
CA ALA A 315 -19.51 0.49 -22.76
C ALA A 315 -20.27 0.59 -21.43
N TRP A 316 -19.61 1.09 -20.37
CA TRP A 316 -20.24 1.14 -19.05
C TRP A 316 -21.04 2.39 -18.82
N GLY A 317 -22.20 2.16 -18.24
CA GLY A 317 -23.11 3.20 -17.80
C GLY A 317 -23.68 4.02 -18.94
N LYS A 318 -24.67 4.81 -18.60
CA LYS A 318 -25.32 5.75 -19.51
C LYS A 318 -25.61 7.04 -18.75
N PRO A 319 -25.55 8.21 -19.41
CA PRO A 319 -26.01 9.44 -18.81
C PRO A 319 -27.45 9.29 -18.33
N SER A 320 -27.71 9.76 -17.09
CA SER A 320 -29.07 9.74 -16.57
C SER A 320 -29.94 10.81 -17.24
N THR A 321 -31.19 10.47 -17.48
CA THR A 321 -32.27 11.36 -17.97
C THR A 321 -33.37 11.59 -16.92
N ASP A 322 -33.14 11.11 -15.68
CA ASP A 322 -34.13 11.15 -14.60
C ASP A 322 -34.59 12.56 -14.20
N VAL A 323 -33.79 13.60 -14.52
CA VAL A 323 -34.16 15.00 -14.28
C VAL A 323 -35.55 15.33 -14.88
N ALA A 324 -35.83 14.86 -16.12
CA ALA A 324 -37.11 15.09 -16.76
C ALA A 324 -38.26 14.45 -15.99
N ARG A 325 -38.06 13.23 -15.49
CA ARG A 325 -39.04 12.47 -14.71
C ARG A 325 -39.31 13.07 -13.33
N LEU A 326 -38.26 13.62 -12.69
CA LEU A 326 -38.34 14.10 -11.32
C LEU A 326 -38.58 15.60 -11.19
N ARG A 327 -38.70 16.34 -12.31
CA ARG A 327 -38.96 17.77 -12.30
C ARG A 327 -40.28 18.08 -11.57
N GLY A 328 -40.21 18.98 -10.58
CA GLY A 328 -41.38 19.39 -9.79
C GLY A 328 -41.81 18.39 -8.71
N VAL A 329 -41.12 17.28 -8.55
CA VAL A 329 -41.41 16.32 -7.48
C VAL A 329 -40.64 16.73 -6.22
N ALA A 330 -41.35 16.96 -5.11
CA ALA A 330 -40.75 17.36 -3.85
C ALA A 330 -39.82 16.26 -3.28
N MET A 331 -38.69 16.70 -2.71
CA MET A 331 -37.85 15.84 -1.90
C MET A 331 -38.48 15.66 -0.51
N ASN A 332 -38.32 14.47 0.07
CA ASN A 332 -38.58 14.23 1.48
C ASN A 332 -37.41 13.46 2.09
N ASP A 333 -37.18 13.65 3.39
CA ASP A 333 -36.02 13.13 4.10
C ASP A 333 -36.00 11.59 4.20
N GLY A 334 -37.17 10.94 4.08
CA GLY A 334 -37.31 9.49 4.12
C GLY A 334 -37.29 8.81 2.74
N THR A 335 -37.02 9.54 1.66
CA THR A 335 -37.07 8.93 0.32
C THR A 335 -36.03 7.83 0.14
N LEU A 336 -36.44 6.73 -0.48
CA LEU A 336 -35.58 5.67 -0.99
C LEU A 336 -35.53 5.65 -2.52
N ASP A 337 -36.17 6.63 -3.22
CA ASP A 337 -36.00 6.79 -4.66
C ASP A 337 -34.52 7.17 -4.96
N PRO A 338 -33.74 6.27 -5.54
CA PRO A 338 -32.30 6.49 -5.65
C PRO A 338 -31.94 7.60 -6.65
N ALA A 339 -32.80 7.85 -7.65
CA ALA A 339 -32.59 8.95 -8.60
C ALA A 339 -32.78 10.31 -7.90
N ARG A 340 -33.77 10.41 -6.99
CA ARG A 340 -33.95 11.61 -6.16
C ARG A 340 -32.76 11.82 -5.20
N LEU A 341 -32.33 10.75 -4.53
CA LEU A 341 -31.15 10.80 -3.67
C LEU A 341 -29.91 11.30 -4.43
N TYR A 342 -29.70 10.80 -5.65
CA TYR A 342 -28.62 11.26 -6.51
C TYR A 342 -28.75 12.74 -6.89
N LEU A 343 -29.94 13.17 -7.35
CA LEU A 343 -30.16 14.56 -7.75
C LEU A 343 -30.01 15.53 -6.58
N GLY A 344 -30.43 15.14 -5.37
CA GLY A 344 -30.37 15.99 -4.19
C GLY A 344 -28.98 16.10 -3.57
N ASN A 345 -28.15 15.07 -3.69
CA ASN A 345 -26.88 15.00 -2.96
C ASN A 345 -25.62 15.00 -3.86
N CYS A 346 -25.72 14.54 -5.10
CA CYS A 346 -24.55 14.27 -5.94
C CYS A 346 -24.51 15.12 -7.22
N ALA A 347 -25.69 15.44 -7.79
CA ALA A 347 -25.79 16.06 -9.11
C ALA A 347 -25.23 17.49 -9.18
N THR A 348 -25.14 18.20 -8.05
CA THR A 348 -24.55 19.55 -8.01
C THR A 348 -23.10 19.53 -8.48
N CYS A 349 -22.34 18.51 -8.12
CA CYS A 349 -20.95 18.34 -8.52
C CYS A 349 -20.81 17.43 -9.75
N HIS A 350 -21.42 16.24 -9.71
CA HIS A 350 -21.27 15.26 -10.78
C HIS A 350 -22.21 15.46 -11.98
N GLN A 351 -23.00 16.50 -11.98
CA GLN A 351 -24.09 16.80 -12.91
C GLN A 351 -25.21 15.74 -12.87
N ALA A 352 -26.41 16.13 -13.23
CA ALA A 352 -27.56 15.20 -13.27
C ALA A 352 -27.33 14.02 -14.22
N SER A 353 -26.56 14.23 -15.29
CA SER A 353 -26.17 13.21 -16.26
C SER A 353 -25.03 12.28 -15.83
N GLY A 354 -24.34 12.56 -14.71
CA GLY A 354 -23.14 11.84 -14.26
C GLY A 354 -21.88 12.13 -15.06
N LYS A 355 -21.88 13.15 -15.94
CA LYS A 355 -20.75 13.47 -16.83
C LYS A 355 -19.65 14.31 -16.15
N GLY A 356 -19.90 14.83 -14.94
CA GLY A 356 -18.99 15.80 -14.32
C GLY A 356 -18.91 17.11 -15.07
N THR A 357 -17.87 17.90 -14.78
CA THR A 357 -17.63 19.18 -15.48
C THR A 357 -16.66 19.00 -16.65
N PRO A 358 -16.79 19.86 -17.70
CA PRO A 358 -15.92 19.76 -18.90
C PRO A 358 -14.42 19.89 -18.61
N ASP A 359 -14.05 20.64 -17.58
CA ASP A 359 -12.66 20.83 -17.12
C ASP A 359 -12.14 19.65 -16.27
N GLY A 360 -13.03 18.68 -15.94
CA GLY A 360 -12.69 17.53 -15.12
C GLY A 360 -12.51 17.83 -13.62
N TYR A 361 -12.77 19.07 -13.17
CA TYR A 361 -12.67 19.43 -11.74
C TYR A 361 -13.62 18.60 -10.90
N TYR A 362 -14.90 18.52 -11.28
CA TYR A 362 -15.80 17.52 -10.76
C TYR A 362 -15.78 16.30 -11.68
N PRO A 363 -15.24 15.15 -11.21
CA PRO A 363 -14.98 14.01 -12.07
C PRO A 363 -16.28 13.37 -12.60
N PRO A 364 -16.25 12.83 -13.83
CA PRO A 364 -17.35 12.02 -14.34
C PRO A 364 -17.47 10.72 -13.54
N LEU A 365 -18.69 10.27 -13.35
CA LEU A 365 -19.01 8.95 -12.82
C LEU A 365 -18.94 7.87 -13.90
N LEU A 366 -19.17 8.26 -15.16
CA LEU A 366 -19.02 7.39 -16.32
C LEU A 366 -17.55 7.02 -16.54
N HIS A 367 -17.31 5.75 -16.89
CA HIS A 367 -15.99 5.20 -17.17
C HIS A 367 -15.01 5.23 -15.97
N ASN A 368 -15.51 5.55 -14.77
CA ASN A 368 -14.73 5.60 -13.56
C ASN A 368 -14.50 4.19 -13.00
N SER A 369 -13.27 3.82 -12.66
CA SER A 369 -12.90 2.49 -12.18
C SER A 369 -13.62 2.08 -10.89
N THR A 370 -13.86 3.02 -9.97
CA THR A 370 -14.56 2.75 -8.70
C THR A 370 -16.06 2.55 -8.92
N VAL A 371 -16.67 3.38 -9.77
CA VAL A 371 -18.09 3.27 -10.10
C VAL A 371 -18.38 2.01 -10.94
N GLY A 372 -17.43 1.61 -11.77
CA GLY A 372 -17.53 0.41 -12.62
C GLY A 372 -17.06 -0.89 -11.97
N ALA A 373 -16.59 -0.87 -10.74
CA ALA A 373 -16.11 -2.05 -10.05
C ALA A 373 -17.22 -3.10 -9.83
N SER A 374 -16.87 -4.38 -9.92
CA SER A 374 -17.80 -5.49 -9.66
C SER A 374 -18.19 -5.58 -8.19
N ASN A 375 -17.28 -5.19 -7.28
CA ASN A 375 -17.56 -4.98 -5.87
C ASN A 375 -17.65 -3.47 -5.60
N PRO A 376 -18.79 -2.93 -5.17
CA PRO A 376 -18.95 -1.50 -4.91
C PRO A 376 -18.46 -1.06 -3.51
N GLY A 377 -17.68 -1.88 -2.82
CA GLY A 377 -17.15 -1.58 -1.49
C GLY A 377 -16.44 -0.22 -1.41
N ASN A 378 -15.52 0.05 -2.33
CA ASN A 378 -14.83 1.33 -2.39
C ASN A 378 -15.77 2.50 -2.68
N LEU A 379 -16.80 2.30 -3.50
CA LEU A 379 -17.81 3.34 -3.76
C LEU A 379 -18.60 3.66 -2.48
N MET A 380 -18.98 2.64 -1.70
CA MET A 380 -19.62 2.86 -0.39
C MET A 380 -18.72 3.64 0.56
N GLN A 381 -17.44 3.28 0.66
CA GLN A 381 -16.48 4.00 1.48
C GLN A 381 -16.36 5.48 1.07
N VAL A 382 -16.30 5.74 -0.24
CA VAL A 382 -16.26 7.10 -0.78
C VAL A 382 -17.52 7.90 -0.44
N ILE A 383 -18.70 7.29 -0.53
CA ILE A 383 -19.96 7.96 -0.16
C ILE A 383 -20.02 8.20 1.35
N LEU A 384 -19.66 7.21 2.16
CA LEU A 384 -19.69 7.32 3.63
C LEU A 384 -18.72 8.37 4.16
N HIS A 385 -17.47 8.33 3.71
CA HIS A 385 -16.37 9.07 4.34
C HIS A 385 -15.88 10.26 3.52
N GLY A 386 -16.34 10.39 2.28
CA GLY A 386 -15.87 11.43 1.37
C GLY A 386 -14.46 11.19 0.84
N VAL A 387 -13.92 12.20 0.17
CA VAL A 387 -12.53 12.23 -0.29
C VAL A 387 -11.94 13.59 0.08
N GLN A 388 -10.78 13.57 0.72
CA GLN A 388 -9.95 14.74 0.91
C GLN A 388 -8.55 14.39 0.41
N ARG A 389 -8.03 15.13 -0.56
CA ARG A 389 -6.71 14.90 -1.13
C ARG A 389 -6.09 16.21 -1.59
N LYS A 390 -4.83 16.42 -1.21
CA LYS A 390 -4.01 17.54 -1.63
C LYS A 390 -2.78 17.01 -2.36
N ALA A 391 -2.77 17.15 -3.67
CA ALA A 391 -1.67 16.66 -4.47
C ALA A 391 -1.41 17.55 -5.68
N ALA A 392 -0.14 17.85 -5.97
CA ALA A 392 0.30 18.58 -7.15
C ALA A 392 -0.46 19.91 -7.39
N GLY A 393 -0.80 20.62 -6.31
CA GLY A 393 -1.57 21.89 -6.39
C GLY A 393 -3.07 21.72 -6.63
N ASN A 394 -3.59 20.50 -6.65
CA ASN A 394 -5.01 20.20 -6.83
C ASN A 394 -5.60 19.73 -5.50
N ASP A 395 -6.35 20.60 -4.86
CA ASP A 395 -7.14 20.23 -3.69
C ASP A 395 -8.45 19.59 -4.16
N VAL A 396 -8.68 18.33 -3.80
CA VAL A 396 -9.91 17.60 -4.11
C VAL A 396 -10.69 17.36 -2.84
N GLY A 397 -11.96 17.73 -2.85
CA GLY A 397 -12.87 17.51 -1.74
C GLY A 397 -14.21 16.95 -2.22
N MET A 398 -14.59 15.77 -1.74
CA MET A 398 -15.94 15.25 -1.78
C MET A 398 -16.46 15.14 -0.35
N PRO A 399 -17.62 15.69 0.01
CA PRO A 399 -18.14 15.61 1.36
C PRO A 399 -18.50 14.16 1.74
N ALA A 400 -18.41 13.86 3.03
CA ALA A 400 -18.91 12.62 3.63
C ALA A 400 -20.42 12.69 3.81
N PHE A 401 -21.15 11.62 3.48
CA PHE A 401 -22.61 11.56 3.61
C PHE A 401 -23.09 10.69 4.78
N ALA A 402 -22.19 10.09 5.55
CA ALA A 402 -22.54 9.23 6.68
C ALA A 402 -23.45 9.91 7.72
N ALA A 403 -23.29 11.22 7.96
CA ALA A 403 -24.11 11.95 8.91
C ALA A 403 -25.48 12.41 8.33
N GLN A 404 -25.64 12.42 7.00
CA GLN A 404 -26.79 12.97 6.31
C GLN A 404 -27.74 11.90 5.77
N LEU A 405 -27.21 10.74 5.39
CA LEU A 405 -27.95 9.63 4.81
C LEU A 405 -27.87 8.40 5.72
N ASN A 406 -29.01 7.73 5.89
CA ASN A 406 -29.05 6.45 6.57
C ASN A 406 -28.54 5.30 5.68
N ASP A 407 -28.35 4.12 6.27
CA ASP A 407 -27.74 2.99 5.58
C ASP A 407 -28.58 2.50 4.39
N ALA A 408 -29.91 2.50 4.50
CA ALA A 408 -30.80 2.15 3.41
C ALA A 408 -30.68 3.14 2.23
N GLN A 409 -30.56 4.43 2.52
CA GLN A 409 -30.37 5.47 1.49
C GLN A 409 -28.99 5.35 0.81
N ILE A 410 -27.94 5.09 1.57
CA ILE A 410 -26.58 4.88 1.02
C ILE A 410 -26.55 3.62 0.15
N ALA A 411 -27.18 2.52 0.58
CA ALA A 411 -27.30 1.31 -0.21
C ALA A 411 -28.04 1.55 -1.54
N ALA A 412 -29.19 2.25 -1.46
CA ALA A 412 -29.98 2.59 -2.64
C ALA A 412 -29.19 3.48 -3.62
N LEU A 413 -28.50 4.49 -3.10
CA LEU A 413 -27.68 5.42 -3.88
C LEU A 413 -26.47 4.70 -4.52
N THR A 414 -25.76 3.86 -3.77
CA THR A 414 -24.64 3.06 -4.29
C THR A 414 -25.09 2.18 -5.44
N ASN A 415 -26.19 1.45 -5.27
CA ASN A 415 -26.76 0.60 -6.32
C ASN A 415 -27.18 1.39 -7.57
N TYR A 416 -27.73 2.58 -7.39
CA TYR A 416 -28.09 3.44 -8.50
C TYR A 416 -26.87 3.94 -9.26
N VAL A 417 -25.89 4.50 -8.55
CA VAL A 417 -24.67 5.03 -9.17
C VAL A 417 -23.94 3.94 -9.95
N THR A 418 -23.82 2.76 -9.36
CA THR A 418 -23.18 1.60 -10.00
C THR A 418 -23.93 1.14 -11.25
N THR A 419 -25.26 1.00 -11.15
CA THR A 419 -26.07 0.48 -12.27
C THR A 419 -26.23 1.52 -13.39
N GLN A 420 -26.43 2.79 -13.03
CA GLN A 420 -26.69 3.86 -14.00
C GLN A 420 -25.42 4.32 -14.70
N PHE A 421 -24.34 4.55 -13.95
CA PHE A 421 -23.13 5.19 -14.45
C PHE A 421 -21.93 4.24 -14.59
N GLY A 422 -22.01 3.04 -14.05
CA GLY A 422 -20.91 2.07 -14.02
C GLY A 422 -21.31 0.69 -14.53
N ASN A 423 -21.11 -0.32 -13.70
CA ASN A 423 -21.30 -1.72 -14.03
C ASN A 423 -22.70 -2.22 -13.59
N PRO A 424 -23.66 -2.43 -14.50
CA PRO A 424 -25.00 -2.90 -14.14
C PRO A 424 -25.01 -4.35 -13.57
N ALA A 425 -23.93 -5.11 -13.77
CA ALA A 425 -23.77 -6.46 -13.24
C ALA A 425 -23.02 -6.51 -11.91
N ALA A 426 -22.67 -5.35 -11.32
CA ALA A 426 -22.00 -5.30 -10.02
C ALA A 426 -22.86 -5.92 -8.90
N LYS A 427 -22.17 -6.41 -7.86
CA LYS A 427 -22.83 -6.92 -6.65
C LYS A 427 -23.78 -5.86 -6.09
N ARG A 428 -25.02 -6.28 -5.77
CA ARG A 428 -25.98 -5.39 -5.09
C ARG A 428 -25.57 -5.20 -3.63
N VAL A 429 -25.69 -3.97 -3.18
CA VAL A 429 -25.42 -3.56 -1.80
C VAL A 429 -26.72 -3.58 -1.00
N SER A 430 -26.67 -4.16 0.18
CA SER A 430 -27.73 -4.12 1.19
C SER A 430 -27.45 -3.07 2.27
N GLU A 431 -28.46 -2.71 3.07
CA GLU A 431 -28.29 -1.88 4.26
C GLU A 431 -27.26 -2.45 5.23
N LYS A 432 -27.25 -3.79 5.42
CA LYS A 432 -26.30 -4.48 6.28
C LYS A 432 -24.86 -4.31 5.81
N ASP A 433 -24.61 -4.29 4.50
CA ASP A 433 -23.26 -4.06 3.95
C ASP A 433 -22.77 -2.65 4.31
N VAL A 434 -23.66 -1.65 4.32
CA VAL A 434 -23.35 -0.27 4.71
C VAL A 434 -23.07 -0.16 6.21
N THR A 435 -23.93 -0.77 7.05
CA THR A 435 -23.75 -0.78 8.52
C THR A 435 -22.39 -1.35 8.91
N GLY A 436 -21.89 -2.34 8.18
CA GLY A 436 -20.59 -2.97 8.43
C GLY A 436 -19.38 -2.04 8.15
N LEU A 437 -19.57 -0.97 7.38
CA LEU A 437 -18.51 -0.01 6.99
C LEU A 437 -18.63 1.34 7.70
N ARG A 438 -19.72 1.61 8.41
CA ARG A 438 -19.95 2.83 9.18
C ARG A 438 -19.22 2.77 10.55
#